data_31ecd96297be1698d9e857ef1157c604
#
_entry.id   31ecd96297be1698d9e857ef1157c604
#
_cell.length_a   1.000
_cell.length_b   1.000
_cell.length_c   1.000
_cell.angle_alpha   90.00
_cell.angle_beta   90.00
_cell.angle_gamma   90.00
#
_symmetry.space_group_name_H-M   'P 1'
#
loop_
_entity.id
_entity.type
_entity.pdbx_description
1 polymer ?
#
loop_
_entity_poly.entity_id
_entity_poly.type
_entity_poly.pdbx_seq_one_letter_code
_entity_poly.pdbx_strand_id
1 'polypeptide(L)'
;VSVTRLCLGAVALGLGAAPLAASGGGTVSGPVGAEACVGATMPCAIAPGVTYRLFRRAQPRPMAIHVAEVDLGAPGLAVRVTPADRSGGMEYRAKTVSRYLLESGSVLAVNASYFLPFVGGSPGGSDFVPQPGQAADASGAVRAGGAEVSPPDEVDARVDSMACFAPGRAAIVAGQACPPDFPEGVAAGPRLLAGGQAVPRPVLGRDGRFHGATRLAEPPREPPAPGAGPRTALGLSADGRRLWLVVVDGRQPGWSEGASHDDLVALFRELGAAEAMSLDGGGSAAMVARGPGGPVALGRPIHTGVPGRERPVANHIGVFVSPPPASSDPAPPAAERAVPRLSATLERVYAAAEARQGVAVDRDHFYAVVNSAIGKYRRSDGGLVARWAGPRGGLVRHLNSCTVTGAELVCANSNHPEVPMGSSVEWFSAATLAHLRSHSLGLMEEGSLTFAEPFGAGWLLGFAHYSDATGVPLRSSDYGAIVTTDAAFRRTGGWLIPRAVRARMAPQAASGGAIGPDGLLYLFGHSRPELYVLARPVAGPELVHVATIDIDAAGQAFAFAPGEGRRIFAIDRPTATVRVFALPEVGPLPEGVARFR
;
A
#
# COMPACT_ATOMS: atom_id res chain seq x y z
N VAL A 1 9.13 -77.51 23.11
CA VAL A 1 8.59 -76.59 22.13
C VAL A 1 9.68 -75.61 21.79
N SER A 2 10.27 -75.74 20.58
CA SER A 2 11.43 -75.02 20.06
C SER A 2 11.16 -73.57 19.87
N VAL A 3 12.12 -72.73 20.30
CA VAL A 3 12.17 -71.27 19.98
C VAL A 3 13.33 -71.08 19.03
N THR A 4 13.04 -70.75 17.77
CA THR A 4 14.00 -70.39 16.73
C THR A 4 14.40 -68.89 16.88
N ARG A 5 15.68 -68.63 17.09
CA ARG A 5 16.26 -67.29 17.07
C ARG A 5 16.50 -66.83 15.60
N LEU A 6 15.88 -65.70 15.20
CA LEU A 6 16.22 -65.00 13.98
C LEU A 6 17.29 -63.92 14.31
N CYS A 7 18.44 -64.02 13.64
CA CYS A 7 19.46 -62.98 13.66
C CYS A 7 19.04 -61.81 12.72
N LEU A 8 18.87 -60.60 13.25
CA LEU A 8 18.79 -59.35 12.43
C LEU A 8 20.19 -58.80 12.24
N GLY A 9 20.65 -58.82 10.98
CA GLY A 9 21.83 -58.11 10.57
C GLY A 9 21.57 -56.61 10.47
N ALA A 10 22.37 -55.81 11.18
CA ALA A 10 22.36 -54.35 11.07
C ALA A 10 23.11 -53.93 9.81
N VAL A 11 22.42 -53.32 8.84
CA VAL A 11 23.03 -52.62 7.72
C VAL A 11 23.22 -51.17 8.13
N ALA A 12 24.48 -50.77 8.33
CA ALA A 12 24.86 -49.36 8.54
C ALA A 12 24.88 -48.65 7.18
N LEU A 13 23.88 -47.81 6.92
CA LEU A 13 23.90 -46.85 5.81
C LEU A 13 24.70 -45.62 6.26
N GLY A 14 25.92 -45.54 5.77
CA GLY A 14 26.76 -44.36 5.87
C GLY A 14 26.22 -43.21 4.98
N LEU A 15 25.66 -42.19 5.60
CA LEU A 15 25.34 -40.92 4.92
C LEU A 15 26.63 -40.15 4.74
N GLY A 16 27.22 -40.27 3.55
CA GLY A 16 28.32 -39.42 3.11
C GLY A 16 27.78 -38.03 2.78
N ALA A 17 28.22 -37.03 3.55
CA ALA A 17 28.00 -35.63 3.20
C ALA A 17 28.91 -35.28 2.00
N ALA A 18 28.32 -35.12 0.82
CA ALA A 18 29.01 -34.55 -0.31
C ALA A 18 29.08 -33.01 -0.16
N PRO A 19 30.24 -32.38 -0.39
CA PRO A 19 30.32 -30.93 -0.41
C PRO A 19 29.56 -30.39 -1.63
N LEU A 20 28.70 -29.42 -1.42
CA LEU A 20 28.04 -28.68 -2.48
C LEU A 20 29.11 -27.90 -3.27
N ALA A 21 29.38 -28.35 -4.47
CA ALA A 21 30.25 -27.65 -5.41
C ALA A 21 29.63 -26.28 -5.73
N ALA A 22 30.48 -25.24 -5.70
CA ALA A 22 30.15 -23.91 -6.19
C ALA A 22 29.78 -24.03 -7.68
N SER A 23 28.49 -23.89 -7.98
CA SER A 23 27.99 -23.86 -9.35
C SER A 23 28.35 -22.52 -9.97
N GLY A 24 29.12 -22.56 -11.05
CA GLY A 24 29.46 -21.44 -11.89
C GLY A 24 28.24 -20.71 -12.40
N GLY A 25 28.42 -19.39 -12.65
CA GLY A 25 27.38 -18.47 -13.11
C GLY A 25 26.66 -18.93 -14.37
N GLY A 26 25.55 -19.59 -14.18
CA GLY A 26 24.53 -19.78 -15.22
C GLY A 26 23.66 -18.55 -15.28
N THR A 27 23.58 -17.90 -16.43
CA THR A 27 22.59 -16.84 -16.70
C THR A 27 21.19 -17.41 -16.54
N VAL A 28 20.48 -17.01 -15.49
CA VAL A 28 19.10 -17.38 -15.27
C VAL A 28 18.24 -16.61 -16.28
N SER A 29 17.87 -17.24 -17.39
CA SER A 29 16.89 -16.73 -18.36
C SER A 29 15.49 -17.14 -17.91
N GLY A 30 14.94 -16.46 -16.89
CA GLY A 30 13.55 -16.57 -16.44
C GLY A 30 12.87 -15.22 -16.48
N PRO A 31 11.53 -15.15 -16.37
CA PRO A 31 10.83 -13.88 -16.36
C PRO A 31 11.35 -13.01 -15.20
N VAL A 32 11.83 -11.82 -15.53
CA VAL A 32 12.28 -10.81 -14.57
C VAL A 32 11.04 -10.07 -14.06
N GLY A 33 10.75 -10.17 -12.78
CA GLY A 33 9.67 -9.41 -12.16
C GLY A 33 9.22 -9.98 -10.81
N ALA A 34 8.97 -9.08 -9.86
CA ALA A 34 8.65 -9.45 -8.47
C ALA A 34 7.40 -10.33 -8.32
N GLU A 35 6.39 -10.15 -9.17
CA GLU A 35 5.15 -10.94 -9.12
C GLU A 35 5.39 -12.42 -9.40
N ALA A 36 6.28 -12.74 -10.35
CA ALA A 36 6.67 -14.12 -10.65
C ALA A 36 7.49 -14.75 -9.51
N CYS A 37 8.06 -13.94 -8.62
CA CYS A 37 8.89 -14.39 -7.51
C CYS A 37 8.10 -14.65 -6.22
N VAL A 38 6.85 -14.23 -6.11
CA VAL A 38 6.06 -14.45 -4.89
C VAL A 38 5.96 -15.94 -4.58
N GLY A 39 6.46 -16.35 -3.39
CA GLY A 39 6.46 -17.75 -2.97
C GLY A 39 7.47 -18.66 -3.68
N ALA A 40 8.36 -18.11 -4.52
CA ALA A 40 9.36 -18.91 -5.23
C ALA A 40 10.38 -19.54 -4.27
N THR A 41 10.48 -20.85 -4.27
CA THR A 41 11.42 -21.62 -3.45
C THR A 41 12.77 -21.84 -4.17
N MET A 42 12.82 -21.62 -5.48
CA MET A 42 14.04 -21.55 -6.27
C MET A 42 14.46 -20.09 -6.46
N PRO A 43 15.75 -19.80 -6.70
CA PRO A 43 16.20 -18.44 -6.97
C PRO A 43 15.42 -17.81 -8.14
N CYS A 44 14.81 -16.66 -7.89
CA CYS A 44 14.02 -15.89 -8.84
C CYS A 44 14.59 -14.49 -8.99
N ALA A 45 14.86 -14.04 -10.22
CA ALA A 45 15.43 -12.73 -10.49
C ALA A 45 14.38 -11.63 -10.34
N ILE A 46 14.59 -10.69 -9.40
CA ILE A 46 13.80 -9.48 -9.23
C ILE A 46 14.30 -8.38 -10.19
N ALA A 47 15.61 -8.22 -10.25
CA ALA A 47 16.29 -7.22 -11.06
C ALA A 47 17.75 -7.70 -11.33
N PRO A 48 18.50 -7.06 -12.26
CA PRO A 48 19.91 -7.36 -12.43
C PRO A 48 20.68 -7.25 -11.11
N GLY A 49 21.40 -8.31 -10.73
CA GLY A 49 22.11 -8.39 -9.45
C GLY A 49 21.24 -8.60 -8.21
N VAL A 50 19.93 -8.78 -8.35
CA VAL A 50 19.00 -9.00 -7.23
C VAL A 50 18.17 -10.26 -7.47
N THR A 51 18.38 -11.27 -6.63
CA THR A 51 17.61 -12.52 -6.66
C THR A 51 16.87 -12.72 -5.34
N TYR A 52 15.75 -13.40 -5.41
CA TYR A 52 14.93 -13.71 -4.25
C TYR A 52 14.63 -15.20 -4.19
N ARG A 53 14.47 -15.73 -2.98
CA ARG A 53 13.86 -17.05 -2.77
C ARG A 53 13.22 -17.16 -1.38
N LEU A 54 12.21 -18.02 -1.29
CA LEU A 54 11.51 -18.38 -0.06
C LEU A 54 12.03 -19.71 0.46
N PHE A 55 12.53 -19.73 1.71
CA PHE A 55 12.78 -20.96 2.43
C PHE A 55 11.61 -21.29 3.33
N ARG A 56 11.21 -22.54 3.32
CA ARG A 56 10.21 -23.09 4.24
C ARG A 56 10.92 -24.06 5.18
N ARG A 57 10.76 -23.85 6.49
CA ARG A 57 11.24 -24.79 7.52
C ARG A 57 10.06 -25.24 8.37
N ALA A 58 9.99 -26.54 8.67
CA ALA A 58 9.00 -27.10 9.58
C ALA A 58 9.55 -27.23 11.00
N GLN A 59 10.88 -27.39 11.16
CA GLN A 59 11.56 -27.58 12.42
C GLN A 59 12.52 -26.42 12.71
N PRO A 60 12.70 -26.01 13.97
CA PRO A 60 12.04 -26.47 15.18
C PRO A 60 10.57 -26.01 15.29
N ARG A 61 10.10 -25.15 14.39
CA ARG A 61 8.74 -24.62 14.22
C ARG A 61 8.54 -24.15 12.78
N PRO A 62 7.28 -23.97 12.34
CA PRO A 62 7.01 -23.44 11.02
C PRO A 62 7.63 -22.04 10.82
N MET A 63 8.46 -21.88 9.78
CA MET A 63 9.08 -20.62 9.40
C MET A 63 8.99 -20.39 7.89
N ALA A 64 8.55 -19.19 7.49
CA ALA A 64 8.64 -18.66 6.14
C ALA A 64 9.73 -17.59 6.14
N ILE A 65 10.84 -17.85 5.44
CA ILE A 65 12.05 -17.04 5.44
C ILE A 65 12.26 -16.50 4.04
N HIS A 66 12.12 -15.21 3.87
CA HIS A 66 12.29 -14.48 2.62
C HIS A 66 13.73 -13.97 2.55
N VAL A 67 14.46 -14.39 1.54
CA VAL A 67 15.87 -14.02 1.35
C VAL A 67 16.03 -13.36 -0.01
N ALA A 68 16.46 -12.10 0.00
CA ALA A 68 16.94 -11.41 -1.18
C ALA A 68 18.47 -11.37 -1.13
N GLU A 69 19.10 -11.89 -2.18
CA GLU A 69 20.55 -11.83 -2.39
C GLU A 69 20.84 -10.73 -3.39
N VAL A 70 21.77 -9.83 -3.01
CA VAL A 70 22.14 -8.64 -3.77
C VAL A 70 23.65 -8.69 -4.06
N ASP A 71 24.00 -8.75 -5.34
CA ASP A 71 25.38 -8.60 -5.81
C ASP A 71 25.71 -7.10 -5.92
N LEU A 72 26.38 -6.57 -4.90
CA LEU A 72 26.76 -5.16 -4.86
C LEU A 72 27.72 -4.75 -5.97
N GLY A 73 28.44 -5.73 -6.56
CA GLY A 73 29.31 -5.52 -7.71
C GLY A 73 28.58 -5.40 -9.05
N ALA A 74 27.27 -5.68 -9.09
CA ALA A 74 26.51 -5.58 -10.33
C ALA A 74 26.47 -4.14 -10.86
N PRO A 75 26.63 -3.92 -12.17
CA PRO A 75 26.62 -2.58 -12.75
C PRO A 75 25.31 -1.83 -12.45
N GLY A 76 25.43 -0.57 -12.00
CA GLY A 76 24.30 0.31 -11.71
C GLY A 76 23.55 -0.03 -10.44
N LEU A 77 23.99 -1.01 -9.65
CA LEU A 77 23.37 -1.35 -8.38
C LEU A 77 23.85 -0.39 -7.26
N ALA A 78 22.90 0.09 -6.46
CA ALA A 78 23.17 0.89 -5.28
C ALA A 78 22.21 0.50 -4.14
N VAL A 79 22.70 0.58 -2.90
CA VAL A 79 21.89 0.47 -1.70
C VAL A 79 21.84 1.83 -1.03
N ARG A 80 20.64 2.29 -0.67
CA ARG A 80 20.45 3.60 -0.02
C ARG A 80 19.52 3.46 1.19
N VAL A 81 19.75 4.34 2.17
CA VAL A 81 18.89 4.50 3.34
C VAL A 81 17.92 5.66 3.12
N THR A 82 16.77 5.66 3.76
CA THR A 82 15.79 6.76 3.67
C THR A 82 16.44 8.08 4.06
N PRO A 83 16.41 9.12 3.20
CA PRO A 83 16.87 10.45 3.57
C PRO A 83 15.93 11.11 4.58
N ALA A 84 16.40 12.15 5.29
CA ALA A 84 15.60 12.91 6.23
C ALA A 84 14.38 13.56 5.55
N ASP A 85 13.25 13.57 6.28
CA ASP A 85 12.06 14.37 5.96
C ASP A 85 11.59 15.11 7.23
N ARG A 86 12.19 16.24 7.50
CA ARG A 86 11.97 17.02 8.73
C ARG A 86 10.70 17.87 8.71
N SER A 87 9.83 17.70 7.71
CA SER A 87 8.57 18.46 7.57
C SER A 87 7.60 18.27 8.73
N GLY A 88 7.80 17.23 9.56
CA GLY A 88 7.03 16.91 10.76
C GLY A 88 7.66 17.35 12.07
N GLY A 89 8.81 18.03 12.06
CA GLY A 89 9.54 18.42 13.28
C GLY A 89 10.42 17.31 13.88
N MET A 90 10.40 16.10 13.30
CA MET A 90 11.27 14.97 13.59
C MET A 90 12.04 14.57 12.32
N GLU A 91 12.91 13.57 12.41
CA GLU A 91 13.80 13.16 11.31
C GLU A 91 13.06 12.62 10.10
N TYR A 92 11.91 11.97 10.33
CA TYR A 92 11.15 11.24 9.30
C TYR A 92 9.65 11.46 9.40
N ARG A 93 8.98 11.15 8.29
CA ARG A 93 7.56 10.83 8.22
C ARG A 93 7.40 9.33 8.03
N ALA A 94 6.76 8.64 8.98
CA ALA A 94 6.60 7.20 8.96
C ALA A 94 5.85 6.74 7.70
N LYS A 95 6.42 5.72 7.01
CA LYS A 95 5.90 5.15 5.76
C LYS A 95 5.93 3.63 5.83
N THR A 96 5.02 2.97 5.14
CA THR A 96 5.15 1.53 4.87
C THR A 96 6.29 1.28 3.89
N VAL A 97 6.85 0.07 3.89
CA VAL A 97 7.89 -0.32 2.94
C VAL A 97 7.40 -0.22 1.50
N SER A 98 6.13 -0.59 1.25
CA SER A 98 5.47 -0.41 -0.05
C SER A 98 5.42 1.06 -0.48
N ARG A 99 5.10 1.97 0.43
CA ARG A 99 5.06 3.40 0.13
C ARG A 99 6.44 3.97 -0.16
N TYR A 100 7.42 3.60 0.66
CA TYR A 100 8.81 3.97 0.42
C TYR A 100 9.32 3.50 -0.94
N LEU A 101 9.08 2.22 -1.28
CA LEU A 101 9.49 1.65 -2.57
C LEU A 101 8.92 2.44 -3.76
N LEU A 102 7.64 2.84 -3.68
CA LEU A 102 7.00 3.66 -4.72
C LEU A 102 7.64 5.02 -4.87
N GLU A 103 7.86 5.72 -3.74
CA GLU A 103 8.36 7.09 -3.73
C GLU A 103 9.84 7.17 -4.08
N SER A 104 10.65 6.23 -3.58
CA SER A 104 12.09 6.21 -3.79
C SER A 104 12.52 5.73 -5.17
N GLY A 105 11.70 4.91 -5.81
CA GLY A 105 12.08 4.26 -7.06
C GLY A 105 12.94 3.00 -6.91
N SER A 106 13.12 2.46 -5.67
CA SER A 106 13.86 1.22 -5.45
C SER A 106 13.21 0.01 -6.10
N VAL A 107 13.98 -1.02 -6.44
CA VAL A 107 13.50 -2.30 -7.00
C VAL A 107 13.13 -3.30 -5.92
N LEU A 108 13.75 -3.14 -4.74
CA LEU A 108 13.49 -3.93 -3.53
C LEU A 108 13.67 -3.02 -2.32
N ALA A 109 12.87 -3.21 -1.27
CA ALA A 109 13.02 -2.49 0.00
C ALA A 109 12.66 -3.36 1.20
N VAL A 110 13.27 -3.03 2.35
CA VAL A 110 12.94 -3.57 3.67
C VAL A 110 12.89 -2.44 4.70
N ASN A 111 12.23 -2.66 5.84
CA ASN A 111 12.34 -1.78 7.01
C ASN A 111 13.75 -1.81 7.60
N ALA A 112 14.16 -0.78 8.36
CA ALA A 112 15.53 -0.67 8.85
C ALA A 112 15.63 -0.54 10.38
N SER A 113 15.92 0.65 10.95
CA SER A 113 16.20 0.82 12.38
C SER A 113 14.96 0.69 13.27
N TYR A 114 15.18 0.54 14.58
CA TYR A 114 14.18 0.86 15.59
C TYR A 114 13.83 2.35 15.49
N PHE A 115 12.67 2.76 16.01
CA PHE A 115 12.22 4.15 15.89
C PHE A 115 11.29 4.60 17.03
N LEU A 116 11.17 5.91 17.18
CA LEU A 116 10.39 6.64 18.19
C LEU A 116 9.50 7.69 17.50
N PRO A 117 8.46 8.26 18.14
CA PRO A 117 7.94 7.91 19.47
C PRO A 117 6.98 6.73 19.42
N PHE A 118 6.77 6.11 20.57
CA PHE A 118 5.73 5.11 20.78
C PHE A 118 4.43 5.78 21.23
N VAL A 119 3.87 6.65 20.41
CA VAL A 119 2.62 7.35 20.72
C VAL A 119 1.48 6.35 20.75
N GLY A 120 0.81 6.23 21.90
CA GLY A 120 -0.30 5.30 22.09
C GLY A 120 0.11 3.87 22.41
N GLY A 121 1.40 3.62 22.69
CA GLY A 121 1.91 2.31 23.06
C GLY A 121 3.05 2.37 24.07
N SER A 122 3.34 1.25 24.73
CA SER A 122 4.50 1.11 25.61
C SER A 122 5.78 0.93 24.81
N PRO A 123 6.92 1.50 25.20
CA PRO A 123 8.21 1.22 24.57
C PRO A 123 8.48 -0.29 24.52
N GLY A 124 8.66 -0.85 23.31
CA GLY A 124 8.82 -2.29 23.10
C GLY A 124 7.52 -3.10 23.21
N GLY A 125 6.37 -2.47 23.46
CA GLY A 125 5.07 -3.12 23.51
C GLY A 125 4.53 -3.51 22.11
N SER A 126 3.51 -4.37 22.09
CA SER A 126 2.81 -4.76 20.86
C SER A 126 1.65 -3.82 20.49
N ASP A 127 1.35 -2.88 21.34
CA ASP A 127 0.24 -1.93 21.29
C ASP A 127 0.55 -0.64 20.51
N PHE A 128 1.81 -0.45 20.07
CA PHE A 128 2.20 0.70 19.27
C PHE A 128 1.64 0.63 17.84
N VAL A 129 0.82 1.60 17.49
CA VAL A 129 0.16 1.70 16.19
C VAL A 129 0.55 3.02 15.50
N PRO A 130 1.73 3.09 14.86
CA PRO A 130 2.14 4.29 14.13
C PRO A 130 1.23 4.53 12.92
N GLN A 131 0.96 5.82 12.64
CA GLN A 131 0.14 6.22 11.51
C GLN A 131 1.03 6.62 10.31
N PRO A 132 0.58 6.39 9.06
CA PRO A 132 1.28 6.92 7.89
C PRO A 132 1.41 8.44 7.98
N GLY A 133 2.62 8.96 7.74
CA GLY A 133 2.92 10.38 7.83
C GLY A 133 3.14 10.91 9.25
N GLN A 134 3.04 10.08 10.28
CA GLN A 134 3.41 10.44 11.64
C GLN A 134 4.90 10.80 11.70
N ALA A 135 5.23 11.85 12.46
CA ALA A 135 6.62 12.21 12.72
C ALA A 135 7.31 11.11 13.55
N ALA A 136 8.53 10.77 13.19
CA ALA A 136 9.30 9.71 13.84
C ALA A 136 10.80 9.99 13.79
N ASP A 137 11.53 9.59 14.84
CA ASP A 137 12.99 9.59 14.89
C ASP A 137 13.51 8.14 14.85
N ALA A 138 14.67 7.94 14.24
CA ALA A 138 15.35 6.65 14.33
C ALA A 138 15.95 6.46 15.74
N SER A 139 15.97 5.20 16.22
CA SER A 139 16.79 4.84 17.39
C SER A 139 18.17 4.43 16.89
N GLY A 140 19.14 5.33 17.02
CA GLY A 140 20.51 5.15 16.59
C GLY A 140 20.92 5.91 15.34
N ALA A 141 22.22 5.93 15.07
CA ALA A 141 22.81 6.70 13.98
C ALA A 141 22.30 6.30 12.60
N VAL A 142 21.98 7.30 11.79
CA VAL A 142 21.64 7.12 10.37
C VAL A 142 22.41 8.13 9.54
N ARG A 143 23.00 7.65 8.43
CA ARG A 143 23.65 8.45 7.40
C ARG A 143 22.96 8.17 6.06
N ALA A 144 22.56 9.21 5.34
CA ALA A 144 21.98 9.10 4.01
C ALA A 144 22.58 10.14 3.07
N GLY A 145 23.07 9.72 1.92
CA GLY A 145 23.73 10.58 0.95
C GLY A 145 24.96 11.31 1.49
N GLY A 146 25.67 10.73 2.47
CA GLY A 146 26.85 11.32 3.12
C GLY A 146 26.50 12.27 4.29
N ALA A 147 25.26 12.64 4.48
CA ALA A 147 24.82 13.49 5.59
C ALA A 147 24.35 12.67 6.79
N GLU A 148 24.62 13.14 8.00
CA GLU A 148 24.01 12.59 9.23
C GLU A 148 22.54 12.97 9.29
N VAL A 149 21.68 11.98 9.45
CA VAL A 149 20.23 12.14 9.58
C VAL A 149 19.81 12.01 11.03
N SER A 150 20.30 10.98 11.72
CA SER A 150 20.06 10.70 13.12
C SER A 150 21.38 10.51 13.86
N PRO A 151 21.53 11.05 15.09
CA PRO A 151 22.71 10.86 15.90
C PRO A 151 22.76 9.44 16.53
N PRO A 152 23.91 9.03 17.07
CA PRO A 152 24.02 7.80 17.84
C PRO A 152 23.10 7.78 19.06
N ASP A 153 22.43 6.65 19.31
CA ASP A 153 21.66 6.38 20.53
C ASP A 153 22.50 5.52 21.48
N GLU A 154 22.85 6.06 22.63
CA GLU A 154 23.62 5.37 23.65
C GLU A 154 22.75 4.65 24.70
N VAL A 155 21.43 4.82 24.63
CA VAL A 155 20.49 4.31 25.64
C VAL A 155 20.05 2.88 25.36
N ASP A 156 19.80 2.55 24.10
CA ASP A 156 19.35 1.21 23.70
C ASP A 156 20.54 0.29 23.36
N ALA A 157 20.93 -0.55 24.31
CA ALA A 157 22.03 -1.49 24.12
C ALA A 157 21.81 -2.54 22.99
N ARG A 158 20.60 -2.61 22.41
CA ARG A 158 20.34 -3.42 21.22
C ARG A 158 20.94 -2.80 19.98
N VAL A 159 21.10 -1.47 19.94
CA VAL A 159 21.69 -0.74 18.80
C VAL A 159 23.22 -0.77 18.94
N ASP A 160 23.81 -1.93 18.68
CA ASP A 160 25.22 -2.24 18.93
C ASP A 160 26.09 -2.29 17.66
N SER A 161 25.47 -2.11 16.50
CA SER A 161 26.14 -2.21 15.20
C SER A 161 25.50 -1.31 14.14
N MET A 162 26.25 -1.05 13.07
CA MET A 162 25.79 -0.23 11.94
C MET A 162 26.11 -0.91 10.63
N ALA A 163 25.10 -1.04 9.77
CA ALA A 163 25.29 -1.44 8.38
C ALA A 163 25.62 -0.21 7.54
N CYS A 164 26.71 -0.28 6.79
CA CYS A 164 27.29 0.80 5.99
C CYS A 164 27.33 0.38 4.53
N PHE A 165 26.90 1.26 3.62
CA PHE A 165 26.83 0.96 2.18
C PHE A 165 27.58 2.01 1.37
N ALA A 166 28.33 1.54 0.39
CA ALA A 166 29.02 2.35 -0.61
C ALA A 166 28.88 1.67 -2.00
N PRO A 167 29.16 2.36 -3.10
CA PRO A 167 29.15 1.73 -4.41
C PRO A 167 30.01 0.46 -4.45
N GLY A 168 29.41 -0.65 -4.82
CA GLY A 168 30.09 -1.95 -5.00
C GLY A 168 30.43 -2.71 -3.72
N ARG A 169 30.13 -2.21 -2.51
CA ARG A 169 30.48 -2.86 -1.25
C ARG A 169 29.61 -2.42 -0.08
N ALA A 170 29.58 -3.25 0.96
CA ALA A 170 28.99 -2.93 2.25
C ALA A 170 29.87 -3.44 3.40
N ALA A 171 29.65 -2.92 4.60
CA ALA A 171 30.31 -3.36 5.84
C ALA A 171 29.29 -3.34 7.01
N ILE A 172 29.50 -4.22 7.98
CA ILE A 172 28.82 -4.14 9.28
C ILE A 172 29.91 -3.86 10.32
N VAL A 173 29.79 -2.71 10.97
CA VAL A 173 30.74 -2.27 12.00
C VAL A 173 30.14 -2.39 13.41
N ALA A 174 30.99 -2.62 14.41
CA ALA A 174 30.57 -2.50 15.81
C ALA A 174 30.39 -1.02 16.16
N GLY A 175 29.36 -0.73 16.96
CA GLY A 175 28.98 0.65 17.27
C GLY A 175 28.19 1.32 16.15
N GLN A 176 28.10 2.64 16.18
CA GLN A 176 27.14 3.41 15.38
C GLN A 176 27.84 4.44 14.46
N ALA A 177 29.01 4.14 13.96
CA ALA A 177 29.76 5.05 13.06
C ALA A 177 30.31 4.32 11.85
N CYS A 178 29.82 4.65 10.66
CA CYS A 178 30.37 4.17 9.40
C CYS A 178 31.72 4.85 9.10
N PRO A 179 32.67 4.12 8.45
CA PRO A 179 33.83 4.76 7.85
C PRO A 179 33.43 5.91 6.91
N PRO A 180 34.28 6.95 6.74
CA PRO A 180 33.93 8.15 5.97
C PRO A 180 33.56 7.88 4.51
N ASP A 181 34.09 6.84 3.90
CA ASP A 181 33.89 6.43 2.51
C ASP A 181 32.60 5.61 2.28
N PHE A 182 31.75 5.48 3.31
CA PHE A 182 30.43 4.90 3.21
C PHE A 182 29.36 6.00 3.36
N PRO A 183 28.75 6.47 2.26
CA PRO A 183 27.77 7.56 2.29
C PRO A 183 26.42 7.16 2.88
N GLU A 184 26.13 5.87 2.97
CA GLU A 184 24.87 5.35 3.47
C GLU A 184 25.13 4.46 4.69
N GLY A 185 24.30 4.60 5.73
CA GLY A 185 24.43 3.75 6.90
C GLY A 185 23.22 3.82 7.82
N VAL A 186 22.95 2.71 8.51
CA VAL A 186 21.86 2.61 9.48
C VAL A 186 22.29 1.76 10.65
N ALA A 187 22.19 2.32 11.86
CA ALA A 187 22.44 1.61 13.10
C ALA A 187 21.19 0.82 13.52
N ALA A 188 21.44 -0.39 13.99
CA ALA A 188 20.44 -1.28 14.58
C ALA A 188 21.16 -2.41 15.33
N GLY A 189 20.50 -3.54 15.52
CA GLY A 189 21.12 -4.69 16.18
C GLY A 189 20.07 -5.63 16.79
N PRO A 190 20.53 -6.66 17.51
CA PRO A 190 21.93 -6.90 17.86
C PRO A 190 22.76 -7.42 16.69
N ARG A 191 24.10 -7.24 16.75
CA ARG A 191 25.03 -7.92 15.85
C ARG A 191 24.92 -9.43 16.05
N LEU A 192 24.84 -10.17 14.98
CA LEU A 192 24.63 -11.63 14.98
C LEU A 192 25.92 -12.41 14.69
N LEU A 193 26.66 -11.97 13.66
CA LEU A 193 27.92 -12.58 13.24
C LEU A 193 29.02 -11.53 13.12
N ALA A 194 30.24 -11.92 13.46
CA ALA A 194 31.50 -11.23 13.17
C ALA A 194 32.55 -12.25 12.74
N GLY A 195 33.10 -12.12 11.53
CA GLY A 195 34.06 -13.10 10.96
C GLY A 195 33.50 -14.53 10.93
N GLY A 196 32.17 -14.72 10.70
CA GLY A 196 31.50 -16.03 10.71
C GLY A 196 31.21 -16.59 12.11
N GLN A 197 31.66 -15.92 13.18
CA GLN A 197 31.42 -16.33 14.56
C GLN A 197 30.22 -15.59 15.15
N ALA A 198 29.41 -16.30 15.95
CA ALA A 198 28.30 -15.70 16.65
C ALA A 198 28.79 -14.68 17.69
N VAL A 199 28.15 -13.52 17.74
CA VAL A 199 28.48 -12.44 18.67
C VAL A 199 27.58 -12.55 19.90
N PRO A 200 28.12 -12.38 21.14
CA PRO A 200 27.33 -12.27 22.35
C PRO A 200 26.34 -11.10 22.24
N ARG A 201 25.09 -11.34 22.56
CA ARG A 201 23.99 -10.37 22.38
C ARG A 201 23.58 -9.71 23.68
N PRO A 202 23.03 -8.47 23.65
CA PRO A 202 22.44 -7.82 24.82
C PRO A 202 21.33 -8.68 25.45
N VAL A 203 21.25 -8.65 26.76
CA VAL A 203 20.29 -9.41 27.55
C VAL A 203 19.36 -8.44 28.28
N LEU A 204 18.07 -8.75 28.36
CA LEU A 204 17.10 -7.96 29.11
C LEU A 204 17.35 -8.13 30.62
N GLY A 205 17.73 -7.04 31.30
CA GLY A 205 17.95 -7.02 32.74
C GLY A 205 16.63 -6.98 33.52
N ARG A 206 16.74 -7.17 34.88
CA ARG A 206 15.60 -7.07 35.78
C ARG A 206 15.03 -5.66 35.90
N ASP A 207 15.80 -4.65 35.51
CA ASP A 207 15.41 -3.23 35.42
C ASP A 207 14.58 -2.93 34.17
N GLY A 208 14.27 -3.94 33.35
CA GLY A 208 13.54 -3.80 32.08
C GLY A 208 14.36 -3.19 30.95
N ARG A 209 15.66 -3.02 31.11
CA ARG A 209 16.56 -2.48 30.07
C ARG A 209 17.41 -3.58 29.47
N PHE A 210 17.83 -3.40 28.25
CA PHE A 210 18.83 -4.24 27.61
C PHE A 210 20.23 -3.81 28.04
N HIS A 211 21.05 -4.78 28.43
CA HIS A 211 22.45 -4.60 28.82
C HIS A 211 23.36 -5.40 27.89
N GLY A 212 24.53 -4.88 27.56
CA GLY A 212 25.56 -5.64 26.85
C GLY A 212 25.93 -6.90 27.62
N ALA A 213 26.21 -8.00 26.92
CA ALA A 213 26.46 -9.31 27.52
C ALA A 213 27.58 -9.34 28.58
N THR A 214 28.49 -8.34 28.57
CA THR A 214 29.61 -8.20 29.51
C THR A 214 29.28 -7.36 30.74
N ARG A 215 28.10 -6.72 30.83
CA ARG A 215 27.73 -5.77 31.91
C ARG A 215 26.81 -6.33 33.00
N LEU A 216 26.31 -7.56 32.83
CA LEU A 216 25.49 -8.18 33.87
C LEU A 216 26.40 -8.80 34.94
N ALA A 217 26.35 -8.24 36.16
CA ALA A 217 27.07 -8.77 37.33
C ALA A 217 26.53 -10.13 37.80
N GLU A 218 25.28 -10.47 37.42
CA GLU A 218 24.66 -11.78 37.68
C GLU A 218 23.91 -12.23 36.39
N PRO A 219 24.06 -13.52 36.00
CA PRO A 219 23.27 -14.06 34.89
C PRO A 219 21.77 -13.98 35.27
N PRO A 220 20.87 -13.57 34.35
CA PRO A 220 19.44 -13.63 34.59
C PRO A 220 19.06 -15.07 34.94
N ARG A 221 18.17 -15.28 35.89
CA ARG A 221 17.52 -16.58 36.08
C ARG A 221 16.78 -16.90 34.77
N GLU A 222 17.27 -17.90 34.07
CA GLU A 222 16.82 -18.33 32.73
C GLU A 222 16.23 -17.19 31.90
N PRO A 223 16.94 -16.69 30.86
CA PRO A 223 16.30 -15.76 29.96
C PRO A 223 15.06 -16.45 29.42
N PRO A 224 13.89 -15.78 29.35
CA PRO A 224 12.80 -16.32 28.57
C PRO A 224 13.39 -16.65 27.21
N ALA A 225 13.20 -17.88 26.72
CA ALA A 225 13.71 -18.32 25.42
C ALA A 225 13.46 -17.18 24.44
N PRO A 226 14.50 -16.66 23.73
CA PRO A 226 14.36 -15.47 22.93
C PRO A 226 13.19 -15.67 21.99
N GLY A 227 12.08 -14.96 22.22
CA GLY A 227 10.80 -15.26 21.63
C GLY A 227 10.89 -15.29 20.13
N ALA A 228 10.50 -16.39 19.52
CA ALA A 228 10.34 -16.47 18.09
C ALA A 228 9.33 -15.41 17.64
N GLY A 229 9.64 -14.71 16.55
CA GLY A 229 8.77 -13.66 16.03
C GLY A 229 9.19 -13.22 14.63
N PRO A 230 8.42 -12.31 14.01
CA PRO A 230 8.83 -11.71 12.76
C PRO A 230 10.18 -11.00 12.93
N ARG A 231 11.07 -11.17 11.95
CA ARG A 231 12.43 -10.59 11.98
C ARG A 231 12.76 -9.95 10.64
N THR A 232 13.52 -8.86 10.70
CA THR A 232 14.28 -8.33 9.58
C THR A 232 15.74 -8.35 9.96
N ALA A 233 16.60 -8.75 9.06
CA ALA A 233 18.04 -8.86 9.28
C ALA A 233 18.79 -8.72 7.97
N LEU A 234 20.10 -8.43 8.06
CA LEU A 234 20.99 -8.45 6.91
C LEU A 234 22.31 -9.13 7.23
N GLY A 235 22.94 -9.68 6.20
CA GLY A 235 24.26 -10.30 6.29
C GLY A 235 25.13 -9.98 5.08
N LEU A 236 26.43 -10.09 5.24
CA LEU A 236 27.43 -9.80 4.21
C LEU A 236 28.40 -10.96 4.05
N SER A 237 28.85 -11.19 2.81
CA SER A 237 30.02 -12.02 2.54
C SER A 237 31.30 -11.39 3.12
N ALA A 238 32.36 -12.20 3.26
CA ALA A 238 33.62 -11.75 3.84
C ALA A 238 34.31 -10.61 3.06
N ASP A 239 34.08 -10.52 1.76
CA ASP A 239 34.56 -9.45 0.89
C ASP A 239 33.64 -8.21 0.85
N GLY A 240 32.48 -8.27 1.53
CA GLY A 240 31.51 -7.18 1.56
C GLY A 240 30.80 -6.91 0.24
N ARG A 241 30.88 -7.81 -0.75
CA ARG A 241 30.30 -7.61 -2.09
C ARG A 241 28.94 -8.27 -2.28
N ARG A 242 28.60 -9.24 -1.43
CA ARG A 242 27.29 -9.89 -1.42
C ARG A 242 26.53 -9.51 -0.16
N LEU A 243 25.31 -9.00 -0.36
CA LEU A 243 24.40 -8.63 0.72
C LEU A 243 23.20 -9.57 0.69
N TRP A 244 22.84 -10.13 1.83
CA TRP A 244 21.56 -10.82 2.04
C TRP A 244 20.65 -9.94 2.89
N LEU A 245 19.48 -9.60 2.34
CA LEU A 245 18.37 -9.02 3.09
C LEU A 245 17.40 -10.15 3.43
N VAL A 246 17.08 -10.29 4.70
CA VAL A 246 16.27 -11.40 5.22
C VAL A 246 15.07 -10.85 5.98
N VAL A 247 13.89 -11.35 5.63
CA VAL A 247 12.67 -11.14 6.42
C VAL A 247 12.09 -12.51 6.76
N VAL A 248 11.77 -12.72 8.04
CA VAL A 248 11.07 -13.93 8.50
C VAL A 248 9.68 -13.51 8.95
N ASP A 249 8.66 -14.08 8.32
CA ASP A 249 7.28 -13.94 8.79
C ASP A 249 7.14 -14.56 10.19
N GLY A 250 6.20 -14.09 10.99
CA GLY A 250 5.99 -14.65 12.32
C GLY A 250 4.66 -14.27 12.94
N ARG A 251 4.37 -14.81 14.14
CA ARG A 251 3.12 -14.60 14.86
C ARG A 251 1.88 -15.03 14.07
N GLN A 252 2.04 -16.00 13.16
CA GLN A 252 0.98 -16.50 12.28
C GLN A 252 0.95 -18.02 12.36
N PRO A 253 0.21 -18.61 13.32
CA PRO A 253 0.10 -20.06 13.48
C PRO A 253 -0.32 -20.75 12.17
N GLY A 254 0.30 -21.88 11.85
CA GLY A 254 0.06 -22.62 10.60
C GLY A 254 0.74 -22.03 9.35
N TRP A 255 1.24 -20.79 9.40
CA TRP A 255 2.02 -20.19 8.33
C TRP A 255 3.49 -20.01 8.70
N SER A 256 3.77 -19.21 9.72
CA SER A 256 5.10 -18.95 10.24
C SER A 256 5.00 -18.44 11.68
N GLU A 257 5.68 -19.11 12.60
CA GLU A 257 5.75 -18.65 14.00
C GLU A 257 6.85 -17.62 14.22
N GLY A 258 7.80 -17.54 13.28
CA GLY A 258 8.92 -16.61 13.30
C GLY A 258 10.24 -17.23 13.73
N ALA A 259 11.28 -16.41 13.75
CA ALA A 259 12.65 -16.79 14.08
C ALA A 259 13.13 -16.16 15.40
N SER A 260 13.98 -16.89 16.12
CA SER A 260 14.86 -16.35 17.16
C SER A 260 16.12 -15.75 16.50
N HIS A 261 16.95 -15.05 17.27
CA HIS A 261 18.25 -14.60 16.79
C HIS A 261 19.20 -15.77 16.50
N ASP A 262 19.09 -16.90 17.24
CA ASP A 262 19.89 -18.09 16.98
C ASP A 262 19.51 -18.76 15.65
N ASP A 263 18.22 -18.76 15.31
CA ASP A 263 17.78 -19.21 13.97
C ASP A 263 18.36 -18.34 12.86
N LEU A 264 18.45 -17.01 13.08
CA LEU A 264 19.10 -16.10 12.13
C LEU A 264 20.59 -16.33 12.01
N VAL A 265 21.30 -16.57 13.13
CA VAL A 265 22.72 -16.94 13.13
C VAL A 265 22.95 -18.21 12.31
N ALA A 266 22.15 -19.25 12.54
CA ALA A 266 22.23 -20.50 11.79
C ALA A 266 21.96 -20.27 10.29
N LEU A 267 20.94 -19.48 9.96
CA LEU A 267 20.61 -19.12 8.58
C LEU A 267 21.73 -18.37 7.88
N PHE A 268 22.31 -17.35 8.51
CA PHE A 268 23.38 -16.56 7.89
C PHE A 268 24.66 -17.37 7.68
N ARG A 269 24.97 -18.31 8.59
CA ARG A 269 26.05 -19.27 8.38
C ARG A 269 25.79 -20.20 7.19
N GLU A 270 24.55 -20.69 7.05
CA GLU A 270 24.14 -21.50 5.90
C GLU A 270 24.23 -20.72 4.58
N LEU A 271 23.91 -19.42 4.60
CA LEU A 271 24.06 -18.53 3.44
C LEU A 271 25.51 -18.17 3.13
N GLY A 272 26.47 -18.47 4.04
CA GLY A 272 27.87 -18.13 3.89
C GLY A 272 28.24 -16.71 4.29
N ALA A 273 27.41 -16.07 5.12
CA ALA A 273 27.69 -14.72 5.61
C ALA A 273 28.82 -14.74 6.65
N ALA A 274 29.76 -13.80 6.53
CA ALA A 274 30.81 -13.53 7.51
C ALA A 274 30.35 -12.52 8.56
N GLU A 275 29.52 -11.56 8.16
CA GLU A 275 28.96 -10.53 9.01
C GLU A 275 27.43 -10.59 8.97
N ALA A 276 26.76 -10.35 10.10
CA ALA A 276 25.30 -10.24 10.13
C ALA A 276 24.82 -9.41 11.31
N MET A 277 23.68 -8.72 11.14
CA MET A 277 22.99 -7.99 12.19
C MET A 277 21.48 -8.06 12.03
N SER A 278 20.76 -7.93 13.14
CA SER A 278 19.32 -7.76 13.14
C SER A 278 18.94 -6.30 12.87
N LEU A 279 17.77 -6.10 12.31
CA LEU A 279 17.08 -4.81 12.15
C LEU A 279 15.80 -4.81 13.00
N ASP A 280 14.96 -3.76 12.91
CA ASP A 280 13.67 -3.76 13.60
C ASP A 280 12.78 -4.90 13.07
N GLY A 281 12.23 -5.63 14.01
CA GLY A 281 11.43 -6.82 13.74
C GLY A 281 9.95 -6.63 14.10
N GLY A 282 9.30 -7.73 14.47
CA GLY A 282 7.91 -7.70 14.91
C GLY A 282 6.97 -7.20 13.80
N GLY A 283 6.11 -6.24 14.15
CA GLY A 283 5.15 -5.67 13.19
C GLY A 283 5.80 -4.85 12.07
N SER A 284 7.05 -4.42 12.21
CA SER A 284 7.80 -3.65 11.21
C SER A 284 8.37 -4.52 10.10
N ALA A 285 8.56 -5.84 10.34
CA ALA A 285 9.20 -6.76 9.40
C ALA A 285 8.42 -6.83 8.08
N ALA A 286 9.01 -6.33 7.01
CA ALA A 286 8.45 -6.34 5.67
C ALA A 286 9.54 -6.32 4.59
N MET A 287 9.31 -7.06 3.51
CA MET A 287 10.11 -7.05 2.28
C MET A 287 9.18 -6.87 1.10
N VAL A 288 9.44 -5.84 0.30
CA VAL A 288 8.62 -5.46 -0.84
C VAL A 288 9.50 -5.26 -2.05
N ALA A 289 9.08 -5.78 -3.19
CA ALA A 289 9.77 -5.61 -4.47
C ALA A 289 8.88 -4.87 -5.47
N ARG A 290 9.49 -4.31 -6.51
CA ARG A 290 8.79 -3.61 -7.58
C ARG A 290 8.27 -4.61 -8.59
N GLY A 291 6.95 -4.68 -8.75
CA GLY A 291 6.29 -5.37 -9.86
C GLY A 291 5.82 -4.40 -10.94
N PRO A 292 5.38 -4.91 -12.09
CA PRO A 292 4.81 -4.12 -13.19
C PRO A 292 3.58 -3.32 -12.76
N GLY A 293 2.76 -3.87 -11.86
CA GLY A 293 1.56 -3.24 -11.32
C GLY A 293 1.79 -2.37 -10.07
N GLY A 294 3.00 -2.31 -9.53
CA GLY A 294 3.31 -1.58 -8.30
C GLY A 294 4.08 -2.41 -7.26
N PRO A 295 3.99 -2.07 -5.97
CA PRO A 295 4.67 -2.80 -4.90
C PRO A 295 4.09 -4.21 -4.74
N VAL A 296 4.96 -5.20 -4.63
CA VAL A 296 4.63 -6.61 -4.38
C VAL A 296 5.25 -7.02 -3.06
N ALA A 297 4.44 -7.29 -2.05
CA ALA A 297 4.93 -7.85 -0.79
C ALA A 297 5.41 -9.28 -1.01
N LEU A 298 6.68 -9.54 -0.73
CA LEU A 298 7.28 -10.88 -0.84
C LEU A 298 7.01 -11.71 0.40
N GLY A 299 6.89 -11.06 1.57
CA GLY A 299 6.52 -11.65 2.84
C GLY A 299 5.07 -11.37 3.23
N ARG A 300 4.69 -11.82 4.42
CA ARG A 300 3.37 -11.61 5.00
C ARG A 300 3.49 -10.82 6.32
N PRO A 301 3.64 -9.48 6.26
CA PRO A 301 3.77 -8.63 7.45
C PRO A 301 2.55 -8.77 8.38
N ILE A 302 2.72 -8.47 9.68
CA ILE A 302 1.72 -8.77 10.73
C ILE A 302 1.51 -7.58 11.67
N HIS A 303 1.45 -6.36 11.15
CA HIS A 303 1.17 -5.20 11.99
C HIS A 303 -0.22 -5.31 12.65
N THR A 304 -0.29 -5.01 13.95
CA THR A 304 -1.52 -5.12 14.78
C THR A 304 -2.21 -6.49 14.74
N GLY A 305 -1.43 -7.57 14.52
CA GLY A 305 -1.96 -8.93 14.45
C GLY A 305 -2.73 -9.25 13.17
N VAL A 306 -2.72 -8.37 12.17
CA VAL A 306 -3.43 -8.57 10.90
C VAL A 306 -2.46 -9.05 9.82
N PRO A 307 -2.58 -10.30 9.33
CA PRO A 307 -1.73 -10.82 8.27
C PRO A 307 -1.81 -9.99 6.98
N GLY A 308 -0.65 -9.70 6.39
CA GLY A 308 -0.53 -8.87 5.19
C GLY A 308 -0.50 -7.36 5.45
N ARG A 309 -0.71 -6.90 6.70
CA ARG A 309 -0.67 -5.48 7.04
C ARG A 309 0.76 -5.04 7.36
N GLU A 310 1.28 -4.06 6.59
CA GLU A 310 2.54 -3.40 6.88
C GLU A 310 2.40 -2.35 7.98
N ARG A 311 3.45 -2.15 8.77
CA ARG A 311 3.59 -1.04 9.73
C ARG A 311 4.27 0.13 9.04
N PRO A 312 3.77 1.39 9.18
CA PRO A 312 4.57 2.57 8.88
C PRO A 312 5.77 2.63 9.83
N VAL A 313 6.97 2.80 9.29
CA VAL A 313 8.24 2.85 10.01
C VAL A 313 9.01 4.12 9.64
N ALA A 314 9.99 4.52 10.47
CA ALA A 314 10.74 5.75 10.24
C ALA A 314 11.61 5.66 8.97
N ASN A 315 12.38 4.60 8.83
CA ASN A 315 13.34 4.47 7.73
C ASN A 315 13.41 3.06 7.14
N HIS A 316 14.04 2.97 5.97
CA HIS A 316 14.08 1.78 5.12
C HIS A 316 15.46 1.64 4.49
N ILE A 317 15.79 0.41 4.07
CA ILE A 317 16.89 0.13 3.16
C ILE A 317 16.28 -0.19 1.80
N GLY A 318 16.66 0.57 0.77
CA GLY A 318 16.24 0.37 -0.62
C GLY A 318 17.39 -0.10 -1.50
N VAL A 319 17.14 -1.07 -2.37
CA VAL A 319 18.03 -1.50 -3.43
C VAL A 319 17.59 -0.83 -4.72
N PHE A 320 18.55 -0.20 -5.41
CA PHE A 320 18.32 0.53 -6.66
C PHE A 320 19.15 -0.10 -7.76
N VAL A 321 18.58 -0.19 -8.93
CA VAL A 321 19.30 -0.59 -10.14
C VAL A 321 19.11 0.52 -11.16
N SER A 322 20.19 1.23 -11.45
CA SER A 322 20.20 2.17 -12.57
C SER A 322 20.33 1.36 -13.86
N PRO A 323 19.63 1.68 -14.93
CA PRO A 323 19.91 1.07 -16.22
C PRO A 323 21.38 1.32 -16.56
N PRO A 324 22.09 0.34 -17.19
CA PRO A 324 23.44 0.58 -17.70
C PRO A 324 23.41 1.80 -18.62
N PRO A 325 24.50 2.62 -18.69
CA PRO A 325 24.55 3.71 -19.64
C PRO A 325 24.20 3.14 -21.01
N ALA A 326 23.16 3.69 -21.63
CA ALA A 326 22.63 3.19 -22.89
C ALA A 326 23.76 3.12 -23.93
N SER A 327 24.04 1.92 -24.41
CA SER A 327 24.59 1.76 -25.76
C SER A 327 23.60 2.46 -26.69
N SER A 328 24.08 3.42 -27.48
CA SER A 328 23.36 4.24 -28.42
C SER A 328 22.17 3.49 -29.06
N ASP A 329 21.01 4.07 -28.89
CA ASP A 329 19.65 3.73 -29.29
C ASP A 329 18.84 2.89 -28.29
N PRO A 330 18.26 3.56 -27.26
CA PRO A 330 17.07 3.01 -26.62
C PRO A 330 15.88 3.28 -27.55
N ALA A 331 15.12 2.23 -27.85
CA ALA A 331 13.70 2.47 -28.12
C ALA A 331 13.17 3.33 -26.94
N PRO A 332 12.52 4.46 -27.19
CA PRO A 332 12.02 5.32 -26.13
C PRO A 332 11.18 4.45 -25.19
N PRO A 333 11.27 4.65 -23.84
CA PRO A 333 10.29 4.06 -22.93
C PRO A 333 8.94 4.40 -23.54
N ALA A 334 8.04 3.41 -23.62
CA ALA A 334 6.70 3.65 -24.15
C ALA A 334 6.22 4.91 -23.44
N ALA A 335 6.16 6.01 -24.17
CA ALA A 335 5.95 7.34 -23.63
C ALA A 335 4.69 7.22 -22.77
N GLU A 336 4.76 7.61 -21.51
CA GLU A 336 3.60 7.68 -20.64
C GLU A 336 2.56 8.42 -21.47
N ARG A 337 1.54 7.68 -21.95
CA ARG A 337 0.65 8.18 -22.98
C ARG A 337 0.06 9.48 -22.49
N ALA A 338 0.36 10.57 -23.19
CA ALA A 338 -0.19 11.87 -22.88
C ALA A 338 -1.71 11.77 -22.91
N VAL A 339 -2.35 11.85 -21.75
CA VAL A 339 -3.80 11.81 -21.63
C VAL A 339 -4.35 13.13 -22.16
N PRO A 340 -5.22 13.11 -23.19
CA PRO A 340 -5.82 14.31 -23.75
C PRO A 340 -6.49 15.16 -22.68
N ARG A 341 -6.27 16.47 -22.75
CA ARG A 341 -6.96 17.45 -21.91
C ARG A 341 -7.94 18.24 -22.79
N LEU A 342 -9.21 18.16 -22.42
CA LEU A 342 -10.33 18.73 -23.16
C LEU A 342 -11.04 19.75 -22.28
N SER A 343 -11.98 20.54 -22.83
CA SER A 343 -12.73 21.54 -22.06
C SER A 343 -14.23 21.39 -22.30
N ALA A 344 -15.02 21.43 -21.23
CA ALA A 344 -16.47 21.49 -21.28
C ALA A 344 -16.97 22.91 -21.57
N THR A 345 -18.12 23.03 -22.25
CA THR A 345 -18.76 24.32 -22.52
C THR A 345 -19.92 24.52 -21.56
N LEU A 346 -19.89 25.59 -20.76
CA LEU A 346 -20.98 25.99 -19.86
C LEU A 346 -22.15 26.52 -20.69
N GLU A 347 -23.34 25.96 -20.50
CA GLU A 347 -24.57 26.37 -21.21
C GLU A 347 -25.56 27.12 -20.31
N ARG A 348 -25.65 26.72 -19.04
CA ARG A 348 -26.65 27.28 -18.13
C ARG A 348 -26.26 27.12 -16.65
N VAL A 349 -26.78 28.03 -15.81
CA VAL A 349 -26.58 28.00 -14.35
C VAL A 349 -27.95 28.15 -13.68
N TYR A 350 -28.22 27.31 -12.67
CA TYR A 350 -29.38 27.36 -11.82
C TYR A 350 -28.99 27.55 -10.35
N ALA A 351 -29.64 28.44 -9.64
CA ALA A 351 -29.53 28.49 -8.19
C ALA A 351 -30.30 27.30 -7.56
N ALA A 352 -29.66 26.54 -6.70
CA ALA A 352 -30.24 25.38 -6.04
C ALA A 352 -29.63 25.19 -4.66
N ALA A 353 -30.33 25.50 -3.60
CA ALA A 353 -29.80 25.54 -2.24
C ALA A 353 -29.21 24.19 -1.78
N GLU A 354 -29.77 23.08 -2.28
CA GLU A 354 -29.33 21.72 -2.00
C GLU A 354 -28.14 21.25 -2.88
N ALA A 355 -27.65 22.05 -3.82
CA ALA A 355 -26.55 21.68 -4.71
C ALA A 355 -25.20 21.68 -3.96
N ARG A 356 -25.00 20.72 -3.04
CA ARG A 356 -23.79 20.61 -2.20
C ARG A 356 -23.17 19.23 -2.18
N GLN A 357 -23.90 18.18 -2.48
CA GLN A 357 -23.38 16.80 -2.47
C GLN A 357 -23.68 16.07 -3.78
N GLY A 358 -24.86 16.21 -4.35
CA GLY A 358 -25.27 15.46 -5.50
C GLY A 358 -26.21 16.19 -6.44
N VAL A 359 -26.36 15.65 -7.65
CA VAL A 359 -27.38 16.02 -8.60
C VAL A 359 -27.80 14.79 -9.39
N ALA A 360 -29.11 14.72 -9.70
CA ALA A 360 -29.68 13.83 -10.69
C ALA A 360 -30.55 14.63 -11.65
N VAL A 361 -30.88 14.06 -12.81
CA VAL A 361 -31.67 14.75 -13.82
C VAL A 361 -32.57 13.76 -14.55
N ASP A 362 -33.81 14.17 -14.77
CA ASP A 362 -34.74 13.53 -15.69
C ASP A 362 -35.05 14.46 -16.88
N ARG A 363 -36.07 14.11 -17.66
CA ARG A 363 -36.46 14.91 -18.83
C ARG A 363 -36.86 16.34 -18.47
N ASP A 364 -37.62 16.54 -17.38
CA ASP A 364 -38.28 17.79 -17.04
C ASP A 364 -37.72 18.48 -15.80
N HIS A 365 -36.98 17.72 -14.94
CA HIS A 365 -36.48 18.17 -13.66
C HIS A 365 -35.01 17.83 -13.43
N PHE A 366 -34.40 18.56 -12.53
CA PHE A 366 -33.16 18.15 -11.86
C PHE A 366 -33.38 18.10 -10.34
N TYR A 367 -32.57 17.27 -9.68
CA TYR A 367 -32.65 17.01 -8.24
C TYR A 367 -31.32 17.35 -7.61
N ALA A 368 -31.27 18.44 -6.85
CA ALA A 368 -30.10 18.86 -6.10
C ALA A 368 -30.12 18.23 -4.71
N VAL A 369 -28.94 17.75 -4.25
CA VAL A 369 -28.82 16.93 -3.04
C VAL A 369 -27.84 17.54 -2.06
N VAL A 370 -28.22 17.55 -0.80
CA VAL A 370 -27.34 17.84 0.34
C VAL A 370 -27.58 16.79 1.42
N ASN A 371 -26.56 16.40 2.15
CA ASN A 371 -26.50 15.37 3.20
C ASN A 371 -27.82 14.64 3.55
N SER A 372 -28.88 15.36 3.94
CA SER A 372 -30.16 14.82 4.39
C SER A 372 -31.36 15.49 3.74
N ALA A 373 -31.18 16.15 2.60
CA ALA A 373 -32.28 16.78 1.87
C ALA A 373 -32.11 16.73 0.36
N ILE A 374 -33.22 16.73 -0.37
CA ILE A 374 -33.32 16.73 -1.83
C ILE A 374 -34.29 17.84 -2.27
N GLY A 375 -33.81 18.72 -3.15
CA GLY A 375 -34.65 19.69 -3.84
C GLY A 375 -34.93 19.25 -5.27
N LYS A 376 -36.20 19.24 -5.70
CA LYS A 376 -36.64 18.98 -7.08
C LYS A 376 -36.94 20.32 -7.77
N TYR A 377 -36.30 20.55 -8.91
CA TYR A 377 -36.37 21.82 -9.65
C TYR A 377 -36.77 21.61 -11.09
N ARG A 378 -37.55 22.51 -11.68
CA ARG A 378 -37.85 22.49 -13.13
C ARG A 378 -36.62 22.88 -13.95
N ARG A 379 -36.37 22.17 -15.01
CA ARG A 379 -35.27 22.48 -15.96
C ARG A 379 -35.57 23.71 -16.82
N SER A 380 -36.85 24.05 -17.05
CA SER A 380 -37.22 25.19 -17.89
C SER A 380 -36.79 26.52 -17.29
N ASP A 381 -37.00 26.73 -15.99
CA ASP A 381 -36.80 27.99 -15.30
C ASP A 381 -35.99 27.93 -13.98
N GLY A 382 -35.66 26.72 -13.51
CA GLY A 382 -34.97 26.52 -12.24
C GLY A 382 -35.86 26.65 -11.02
N GLY A 383 -37.19 26.70 -11.19
CA GLY A 383 -38.14 26.86 -10.09
C GLY A 383 -38.21 25.60 -9.22
N LEU A 384 -38.15 25.78 -7.90
CA LEU A 384 -38.31 24.69 -6.92
C LEU A 384 -39.74 24.13 -7.00
N VAL A 385 -39.87 22.82 -7.17
CA VAL A 385 -41.14 22.10 -7.29
C VAL A 385 -41.49 21.41 -5.98
N ALA A 386 -40.54 20.73 -5.39
CA ALA A 386 -40.70 19.96 -4.17
C ALA A 386 -39.40 19.87 -3.40
N ARG A 387 -39.52 19.66 -2.09
CA ARG A 387 -38.34 19.43 -1.23
C ARG A 387 -38.64 18.31 -0.25
N TRP A 388 -37.72 17.37 -0.14
CA TRP A 388 -37.69 16.38 0.92
C TRP A 388 -36.56 16.71 1.90
N ALA A 389 -36.77 16.48 3.18
CA ALA A 389 -35.73 16.53 4.19
C ALA A 389 -35.96 15.42 5.21
N GLY A 390 -34.94 14.63 5.47
CA GLY A 390 -34.95 13.64 6.54
C GLY A 390 -34.97 14.30 7.94
N PRO A 391 -35.43 13.58 8.97
CA PRO A 391 -35.38 14.07 10.34
C PRO A 391 -33.91 14.25 10.79
N ARG A 392 -33.68 15.26 11.63
CA ARG A 392 -32.36 15.53 12.19
C ARG A 392 -31.89 14.32 13.01
N GLY A 393 -30.68 13.80 12.70
CA GLY A 393 -30.16 12.58 13.31
C GLY A 393 -30.81 11.29 12.81
N GLY A 394 -31.58 11.36 11.71
CA GLY A 394 -32.20 10.19 11.07
C GLY A 394 -31.22 9.25 10.39
N LEU A 395 -31.76 8.23 9.70
CA LEU A 395 -30.94 7.18 9.05
C LEU A 395 -30.28 7.66 7.76
N VAL A 396 -30.86 8.61 7.05
CA VAL A 396 -30.29 9.24 5.87
C VAL A 396 -29.43 10.43 6.32
N ARG A 397 -28.13 10.24 6.37
CA ARG A 397 -27.20 11.18 7.02
C ARG A 397 -26.28 11.91 6.05
N HIS A 398 -25.83 11.22 5.02
CA HIS A 398 -24.85 11.74 4.07
C HIS A 398 -25.16 11.22 2.67
N LEU A 399 -26.24 11.77 2.08
CA LEU A 399 -26.52 11.55 0.66
C LEU A 399 -25.40 12.14 -0.19
N ASN A 400 -24.99 11.38 -1.18
CA ASN A 400 -24.02 11.76 -2.21
C ASN A 400 -24.71 11.85 -3.58
N SER A 401 -24.10 11.31 -4.64
CA SER A 401 -24.69 11.30 -5.97
C SER A 401 -26.00 10.51 -6.01
N CYS A 402 -26.91 10.98 -6.83
CA CYS A 402 -28.14 10.27 -7.17
C CYS A 402 -28.23 10.07 -8.69
N THR A 403 -28.98 9.06 -9.11
CA THR A 403 -29.35 8.81 -10.52
C THR A 403 -30.86 8.56 -10.61
N VAL A 404 -31.46 8.91 -11.73
CA VAL A 404 -32.88 8.60 -11.99
C VAL A 404 -32.98 7.29 -12.76
N THR A 405 -33.74 6.34 -12.22
CA THR A 405 -33.97 5.03 -12.86
C THR A 405 -35.48 4.78 -12.93
N GLY A 406 -36.06 4.96 -14.11
CA GLY A 406 -37.52 4.90 -14.27
C GLY A 406 -38.22 5.99 -13.49
N ALA A 407 -39.11 5.61 -12.56
CA ALA A 407 -39.86 6.53 -11.69
C ALA A 407 -39.17 6.78 -10.35
N GLU A 408 -37.96 6.28 -10.15
CA GLU A 408 -37.24 6.34 -8.89
C GLU A 408 -35.95 7.15 -8.99
N LEU A 409 -35.65 7.88 -7.93
CA LEU A 409 -34.39 8.51 -7.67
C LEU A 409 -33.59 7.58 -6.74
N VAL A 410 -32.44 7.11 -7.21
CA VAL A 410 -31.56 6.19 -6.48
C VAL A 410 -30.34 6.96 -6.01
N CYS A 411 -30.11 6.98 -4.71
CA CYS A 411 -29.06 7.79 -4.09
C CYS A 411 -28.08 6.95 -3.29
N ALA A 412 -26.80 7.28 -3.40
CA ALA A 412 -25.77 6.79 -2.48
C ALA A 412 -25.93 7.51 -1.13
N ASN A 413 -25.79 6.77 -0.03
CA ASN A 413 -25.81 7.29 1.33
C ASN A 413 -24.74 6.61 2.19
N SER A 414 -24.22 7.34 3.17
CA SER A 414 -23.28 6.81 4.16
C SER A 414 -23.45 7.51 5.51
N ASN A 415 -22.73 7.04 6.52
CA ASN A 415 -22.64 7.72 7.81
C ASN A 415 -21.40 8.62 7.94
N HIS A 416 -20.71 8.91 6.81
CA HIS A 416 -19.53 9.79 6.83
C HIS A 416 -19.78 11.09 7.63
N PRO A 417 -18.86 11.55 8.49
CA PRO A 417 -17.52 11.04 8.75
C PRO A 417 -17.41 10.04 9.93
N GLU A 418 -18.48 9.42 10.35
CA GLU A 418 -18.48 8.49 11.49
C GLU A 418 -17.71 7.20 11.18
N VAL A 419 -17.08 6.64 12.21
CA VAL A 419 -16.35 5.36 12.16
C VAL A 419 -16.99 4.38 13.14
N PRO A 420 -17.28 3.12 12.72
CA PRO A 420 -17.03 2.51 11.42
C PRO A 420 -17.93 3.07 10.32
N MET A 421 -17.37 3.20 9.11
CA MET A 421 -18.07 3.79 7.98
C MET A 421 -18.98 2.76 7.31
N GLY A 422 -20.29 2.99 7.41
CA GLY A 422 -21.33 2.17 6.77
C GLY A 422 -21.99 2.91 5.61
N SER A 423 -22.49 2.16 4.64
CA SER A 423 -23.12 2.70 3.44
C SER A 423 -24.45 2.03 3.14
N SER A 424 -25.35 2.75 2.46
CA SER A 424 -26.60 2.24 1.94
C SER A 424 -26.95 2.87 0.59
N VAL A 425 -27.86 2.23 -0.11
CA VAL A 425 -28.52 2.80 -1.30
C VAL A 425 -29.94 3.14 -0.89
N GLU A 426 -30.39 4.35 -1.23
CA GLU A 426 -31.68 4.90 -0.85
C GLU A 426 -32.54 5.17 -2.10
N TRP A 427 -33.80 4.77 -2.09
CA TRP A 427 -34.74 5.02 -3.17
C TRP A 427 -35.82 6.02 -2.75
N PHE A 428 -36.02 6.99 -3.63
CA PHE A 428 -37.09 7.98 -3.48
C PHE A 428 -37.98 7.99 -4.73
N SER A 429 -39.23 8.34 -4.57
CA SER A 429 -40.11 8.62 -5.72
C SER A 429 -39.61 9.87 -6.47
N ALA A 430 -39.26 9.76 -7.74
CA ALA A 430 -38.91 10.92 -8.54
C ALA A 430 -40.06 11.92 -8.69
N ALA A 431 -41.32 11.45 -8.58
CA ALA A 431 -42.52 12.31 -8.64
C ALA A 431 -42.70 13.14 -7.36
N THR A 432 -42.69 12.50 -6.18
CA THR A 432 -43.10 13.11 -4.90
C THR A 432 -41.94 13.34 -3.92
N LEU A 433 -40.77 12.80 -4.17
CA LEU A 433 -39.60 12.72 -3.27
C LEU A 433 -39.88 11.89 -2.00
N ALA A 434 -40.97 11.14 -1.90
CA ALA A 434 -41.18 10.23 -0.79
C ALA A 434 -40.10 9.16 -0.75
N HIS A 435 -39.48 8.93 0.41
CA HIS A 435 -38.55 7.83 0.61
C HIS A 435 -39.29 6.49 0.50
N LEU A 436 -38.80 5.58 -0.32
CA LEU A 436 -39.49 4.33 -0.66
C LEU A 436 -38.86 3.11 0.06
N ARG A 437 -37.56 3.00 0.02
CA ARG A 437 -36.80 1.86 0.59
C ARG A 437 -35.33 2.17 0.72
N SER A 438 -34.68 1.37 1.51
CA SER A 438 -33.25 1.36 1.77
C SER A 438 -32.66 -0.02 1.52
N HIS A 439 -31.42 -0.08 1.04
CA HIS A 439 -30.61 -1.31 1.04
C HIS A 439 -29.28 -1.02 1.72
N SER A 440 -29.04 -1.64 2.87
CA SER A 440 -27.79 -1.49 3.60
C SER A 440 -26.69 -2.36 2.98
N LEU A 441 -25.57 -1.73 2.65
CA LEU A 441 -24.35 -2.43 2.23
C LEU A 441 -23.48 -2.79 3.45
N GLY A 442 -23.82 -2.28 4.63
CA GLY A 442 -23.01 -2.43 5.84
C GLY A 442 -21.66 -1.75 5.72
N LEU A 443 -20.64 -2.39 6.29
CA LEU A 443 -19.26 -1.94 6.23
C LEU A 443 -18.63 -2.41 4.92
N MET A 444 -18.11 -1.46 4.15
CA MET A 444 -17.33 -1.75 2.94
C MET A 444 -15.88 -1.34 3.16
N GLU A 445 -14.95 -2.24 2.85
CA GLU A 445 -13.51 -1.94 2.98
C GLU A 445 -13.06 -0.80 2.05
N GLU A 446 -13.75 -0.64 0.94
CA GLU A 446 -13.54 0.40 -0.06
C GLU A 446 -13.96 1.80 0.43
N GLY A 447 -14.71 1.92 1.53
CA GLY A 447 -15.05 3.19 2.17
C GLY A 447 -16.52 3.61 2.04
N SER A 448 -16.74 4.92 1.96
CA SER A 448 -18.04 5.57 1.83
C SER A 448 -18.57 5.46 0.41
N LEU A 449 -19.82 5.00 0.24
CA LEU A 449 -20.48 5.00 -1.06
C LEU A 449 -20.72 6.44 -1.55
N THR A 450 -20.21 6.77 -2.74
CA THR A 450 -20.34 8.10 -3.33
C THR A 450 -21.30 8.16 -4.51
N PHE A 451 -21.44 7.08 -5.27
CA PHE A 451 -22.42 6.97 -6.35
C PHE A 451 -22.82 5.52 -6.61
N ALA A 452 -23.99 5.34 -7.20
CA ALA A 452 -24.52 4.05 -7.66
C ALA A 452 -25.17 4.25 -9.04
N GLU A 453 -24.59 3.58 -10.06
CA GLU A 453 -25.05 3.65 -11.45
C GLU A 453 -25.54 2.29 -11.92
N PRO A 454 -26.65 2.20 -12.68
CA PRO A 454 -27.06 0.95 -13.30
C PRO A 454 -25.98 0.41 -14.25
N PHE A 455 -25.61 -0.87 -14.09
CA PHE A 455 -24.61 -1.53 -14.91
C PHE A 455 -24.97 -2.99 -15.19
N GLY A 456 -25.21 -3.31 -16.46
CA GLY A 456 -25.71 -4.63 -16.85
C GLY A 456 -27.03 -4.94 -16.16
N ALA A 457 -27.13 -6.09 -15.49
CA ALA A 457 -28.27 -6.47 -14.66
C ALA A 457 -28.13 -6.05 -13.18
N GLY A 458 -27.11 -5.27 -12.85
CA GLY A 458 -26.84 -4.84 -11.47
C GLY A 458 -26.35 -3.40 -11.40
N TRP A 459 -25.31 -3.15 -10.59
CA TRP A 459 -24.85 -1.80 -10.26
C TRP A 459 -23.34 -1.64 -10.40
N LEU A 460 -22.92 -0.45 -10.74
CA LEU A 460 -21.55 0.07 -10.62
C LEU A 460 -21.55 1.05 -9.43
N LEU A 461 -20.76 0.73 -8.41
CA LEU A 461 -20.68 1.46 -7.16
C LEU A 461 -19.32 2.13 -7.04
N GLY A 462 -19.29 3.42 -6.69
CA GLY A 462 -18.05 4.13 -6.38
C GLY A 462 -17.90 4.34 -4.88
N PHE A 463 -16.71 4.04 -4.36
CA PHE A 463 -16.38 4.19 -2.95
C PHE A 463 -15.20 5.12 -2.76
N ALA A 464 -15.20 5.87 -1.66
CA ALA A 464 -14.18 6.83 -1.29
C ALA A 464 -13.69 6.66 0.14
N HIS A 465 -12.38 6.78 0.31
CA HIS A 465 -11.71 7.13 1.56
C HIS A 465 -11.03 8.49 1.38
N TYR A 466 -10.81 9.21 2.47
CA TYR A 466 -10.13 10.51 2.47
C TYR A 466 -8.83 10.44 3.26
N SER A 467 -7.82 11.20 2.83
CA SER A 467 -6.51 11.30 3.50
C SER A 467 -6.43 12.52 4.43
N ASP A 468 -7.53 13.25 4.61
CA ASP A 468 -7.63 14.40 5.52
C ASP A 468 -8.20 14.01 6.90
N ALA A 469 -8.46 15.01 7.74
CA ALA A 469 -8.98 14.82 9.09
C ALA A 469 -10.36 14.14 9.16
N THR A 470 -11.08 14.04 8.04
CA THR A 470 -12.40 13.38 7.94
C THR A 470 -12.29 11.92 7.47
N GLY A 471 -11.07 11.47 7.18
CA GLY A 471 -10.79 10.10 6.73
C GLY A 471 -10.80 9.07 7.85
N VAL A 472 -10.98 7.82 7.47
CA VAL A 472 -10.86 6.69 8.39
C VAL A 472 -9.37 6.44 8.67
N PRO A 473 -8.95 6.30 9.93
CA PRO A 473 -7.57 5.95 10.26
C PRO A 473 -7.10 4.72 9.48
N LEU A 474 -5.88 4.77 8.93
CA LEU A 474 -5.25 3.70 8.14
C LEU A 474 -5.85 3.47 6.73
N ARG A 475 -6.77 4.31 6.28
CA ARG A 475 -7.36 4.25 4.94
C ARG A 475 -7.20 5.59 4.25
N SER A 476 -6.24 5.69 3.33
CA SER A 476 -6.03 6.89 2.52
C SER A 476 -7.02 6.95 1.34
N SER A 477 -7.05 8.09 0.66
CA SER A 477 -7.79 8.25 -0.60
C SER A 477 -7.36 7.26 -1.71
N ASP A 478 -6.23 6.59 -1.55
CA ASP A 478 -5.78 5.53 -2.45
C ASP A 478 -6.62 4.25 -2.42
N TYR A 479 -7.40 4.04 -1.35
CA TYR A 479 -8.27 2.87 -1.20
C TYR A 479 -9.62 3.01 -1.92
N GLY A 480 -9.94 4.19 -2.49
CA GLY A 480 -11.14 4.37 -3.28
C GLY A 480 -11.16 3.44 -4.50
N ALA A 481 -12.30 2.80 -4.75
CA ALA A 481 -12.44 1.80 -5.80
C ALA A 481 -13.82 1.84 -6.48
N ILE A 482 -13.89 1.24 -7.65
CA ILE A 482 -15.12 0.99 -8.40
C ILE A 482 -15.48 -0.49 -8.27
N VAL A 483 -16.66 -0.77 -7.76
CA VAL A 483 -17.16 -2.13 -7.50
C VAL A 483 -18.35 -2.42 -8.39
N THR A 484 -18.41 -3.60 -8.99
CA THR A 484 -19.61 -4.09 -9.71
C THR A 484 -20.36 -5.09 -8.83
N THR A 485 -21.69 -5.04 -8.89
CA THR A 485 -22.58 -5.94 -8.17
C THR A 485 -23.67 -6.50 -9.07
N ASP A 486 -24.35 -7.56 -8.61
CA ASP A 486 -25.61 -7.99 -9.18
C ASP A 486 -26.79 -7.11 -8.69
N ALA A 487 -28.01 -7.43 -9.11
CA ALA A 487 -29.23 -6.70 -8.70
C ALA A 487 -29.50 -6.76 -7.18
N ALA A 488 -28.95 -7.75 -6.47
CA ALA A 488 -29.04 -7.91 -5.02
C ALA A 488 -27.84 -7.30 -4.28
N PHE A 489 -27.04 -6.46 -4.95
CA PHE A 489 -25.82 -5.82 -4.45
C PHE A 489 -24.71 -6.78 -4.00
N ARG A 490 -24.73 -8.06 -4.42
CA ARG A 490 -23.62 -8.97 -4.18
C ARG A 490 -22.49 -8.65 -5.17
N ARG A 491 -21.28 -8.47 -4.64
CA ARG A 491 -20.09 -8.10 -5.44
C ARG A 491 -19.83 -9.14 -6.54
N THR A 492 -19.65 -8.67 -7.77
CA THR A 492 -19.31 -9.48 -8.95
C THR A 492 -17.92 -9.15 -9.50
N GLY A 493 -17.33 -8.02 -9.12
CA GLY A 493 -16.02 -7.58 -9.56
C GLY A 493 -15.71 -6.15 -9.17
N GLY A 494 -14.75 -5.54 -9.85
CA GLY A 494 -14.39 -4.15 -9.65
C GLY A 494 -13.01 -3.81 -10.20
N TRP A 495 -12.66 -2.53 -10.12
CA TRP A 495 -11.38 -1.99 -10.58
C TRP A 495 -10.89 -0.88 -9.66
N LEU A 496 -9.57 -0.75 -9.57
CA LEU A 496 -8.94 0.41 -8.96
C LEU A 496 -9.06 1.63 -9.90
N ILE A 497 -9.19 2.80 -9.31
CA ILE A 497 -9.07 4.07 -10.02
C ILE A 497 -7.57 4.29 -10.34
N PRO A 498 -7.19 4.74 -11.54
CA PRO A 498 -5.79 4.95 -11.91
C PRO A 498 -5.05 5.84 -10.91
N ARG A 499 -3.81 5.46 -10.57
CA ARG A 499 -2.98 6.18 -9.60
C ARG A 499 -2.86 7.67 -9.91
N ALA A 500 -2.63 8.03 -11.17
CA ALA A 500 -2.53 9.42 -11.60
C ALA A 500 -3.82 10.21 -11.30
N VAL A 501 -5.00 9.58 -11.48
CA VAL A 501 -6.30 10.18 -11.18
C VAL A 501 -6.49 10.31 -9.68
N ARG A 502 -6.18 9.27 -8.88
CA ARG A 502 -6.24 9.32 -7.42
C ARG A 502 -5.35 10.41 -6.83
N ALA A 503 -4.13 10.53 -7.33
CA ALA A 503 -3.18 11.58 -6.91
C ALA A 503 -3.70 13.00 -7.20
N ARG A 504 -4.45 13.20 -8.29
CA ARG A 504 -5.07 14.49 -8.59
C ARG A 504 -6.28 14.77 -7.71
N MET A 505 -7.03 13.76 -7.30
CA MET A 505 -8.19 13.90 -6.41
C MET A 505 -7.79 14.08 -4.93
N ALA A 506 -6.60 13.62 -4.53
CA ALA A 506 -6.14 13.69 -3.14
C ALA A 506 -6.12 15.12 -2.60
N PRO A 507 -6.38 15.30 -1.27
CA PRO A 507 -6.54 14.32 -0.20
C PRO A 507 -7.93 13.65 -0.15
N GLN A 508 -8.88 14.09 -0.97
CA GLN A 508 -10.18 13.47 -1.14
C GLN A 508 -10.13 12.38 -2.24
N ALA A 509 -11.30 11.89 -2.69
CA ALA A 509 -11.42 10.84 -3.69
C ALA A 509 -12.56 11.14 -4.69
N ALA A 510 -12.94 10.13 -5.50
CA ALA A 510 -14.07 10.24 -6.41
C ALA A 510 -15.38 10.42 -5.64
N SER A 511 -16.04 11.56 -5.81
CA SER A 511 -17.29 11.91 -5.12
C SER A 511 -18.52 11.71 -5.99
N GLY A 512 -18.36 11.61 -7.30
CA GLY A 512 -19.43 11.33 -8.25
C GLY A 512 -18.93 10.57 -9.46
N GLY A 513 -19.81 9.79 -10.06
CA GLY A 513 -19.49 9.04 -11.28
C GLY A 513 -20.74 8.61 -12.03
N ALA A 514 -20.62 8.54 -13.35
CA ALA A 514 -21.68 8.06 -14.24
C ALA A 514 -21.08 7.46 -15.51
N ILE A 515 -21.78 6.48 -16.11
CA ILE A 515 -21.43 5.94 -17.42
C ILE A 515 -22.06 6.83 -18.50
N GLY A 516 -21.22 7.47 -19.30
CA GLY A 516 -21.65 8.32 -20.39
C GLY A 516 -22.33 7.58 -21.56
N PRO A 517 -22.97 8.31 -22.47
CA PRO A 517 -23.62 7.74 -23.65
C PRO A 517 -22.62 7.05 -24.59
N ASP A 518 -21.34 7.39 -24.51
CA ASP A 518 -20.23 6.75 -25.21
C ASP A 518 -19.73 5.47 -24.51
N GLY A 519 -20.37 5.05 -23.43
CA GLY A 519 -20.00 3.85 -22.68
C GLY A 519 -18.72 3.97 -21.85
N LEU A 520 -18.18 5.17 -21.66
CA LEU A 520 -17.03 5.43 -20.78
C LEU A 520 -17.51 5.82 -19.38
N LEU A 521 -16.70 5.54 -18.36
CA LEU A 521 -16.96 5.99 -16.99
C LEU A 521 -16.35 7.38 -16.80
N TYR A 522 -17.17 8.32 -16.38
CA TYR A 522 -16.76 9.65 -15.98
C TYR A 522 -16.73 9.73 -14.46
N LEU A 523 -15.64 10.23 -13.88
CA LEU A 523 -15.50 10.45 -12.44
C LEU A 523 -15.25 11.93 -12.15
N PHE A 524 -15.91 12.42 -11.12
CA PHE A 524 -15.68 13.75 -10.57
C PHE A 524 -15.04 13.64 -9.18
N GLY A 525 -13.95 14.39 -8.95
CA GLY A 525 -13.32 14.49 -7.64
C GLY A 525 -14.07 15.48 -6.72
N HIS A 526 -13.59 15.63 -5.49
CA HIS A 526 -14.23 16.47 -4.49
C HIS A 526 -13.99 17.99 -4.69
N SER A 527 -12.81 18.39 -5.20
CA SER A 527 -12.38 19.79 -5.11
C SER A 527 -11.80 20.38 -6.39
N ARG A 528 -11.37 19.56 -7.34
CA ARG A 528 -10.79 20.06 -8.59
C ARG A 528 -11.86 20.19 -9.67
N PRO A 529 -11.80 21.26 -10.50
CA PRO A 529 -12.73 21.45 -11.61
C PRO A 529 -12.33 20.56 -12.81
N GLU A 530 -12.30 19.26 -12.60
CA GLU A 530 -11.84 18.26 -13.58
C GLU A 530 -12.71 17.02 -13.56
N LEU A 531 -13.21 16.60 -14.73
CA LEU A 531 -13.80 15.29 -14.96
C LEU A 531 -12.75 14.34 -15.55
N TYR A 532 -12.62 13.16 -14.98
CA TYR A 532 -11.71 12.11 -15.44
C TYR A 532 -12.50 11.06 -16.21
N VAL A 533 -12.10 10.78 -17.43
CA VAL A 533 -12.75 9.80 -18.31
C VAL A 533 -11.96 8.52 -18.31
N LEU A 534 -12.62 7.41 -17.97
CA LEU A 534 -12.00 6.12 -17.75
C LEU A 534 -12.63 5.04 -18.64
N ALA A 535 -11.79 4.13 -19.14
CA ALA A 535 -12.19 2.92 -19.86
C ALA A 535 -11.86 1.66 -19.04
N ARG A 536 -12.55 0.55 -19.31
CA ARG A 536 -12.19 -0.74 -18.73
C ARG A 536 -10.91 -1.28 -19.36
N PRO A 537 -9.98 -1.88 -18.61
CA PRO A 537 -8.92 -2.66 -19.22
C PRO A 537 -9.51 -3.97 -19.81
N VAL A 538 -8.94 -4.47 -20.89
CA VAL A 538 -9.23 -5.83 -21.39
C VAL A 538 -8.67 -6.87 -20.43
N ALA A 539 -7.54 -6.55 -19.76
CA ALA A 539 -6.92 -7.36 -18.71
C ALA A 539 -6.31 -6.43 -17.64
N GLY A 540 -6.35 -6.86 -16.38
CA GLY A 540 -5.78 -6.12 -15.26
C GLY A 540 -6.82 -5.53 -14.30
N PRO A 541 -6.38 -5.12 -13.10
CA PRO A 541 -7.24 -4.70 -12.00
C PRO A 541 -7.51 -3.19 -11.98
N GLU A 542 -6.89 -2.37 -12.84
CA GLU A 542 -6.94 -0.91 -12.81
C GLU A 542 -7.59 -0.36 -14.07
N LEU A 543 -8.48 0.62 -13.93
CA LEU A 543 -9.09 1.34 -15.05
C LEU A 543 -8.03 2.12 -15.83
N VAL A 544 -8.33 2.46 -17.07
CA VAL A 544 -7.43 3.22 -17.94
C VAL A 544 -7.93 4.65 -18.08
N HIS A 545 -7.09 5.63 -17.73
CA HIS A 545 -7.39 7.05 -17.89
C HIS A 545 -7.24 7.43 -19.37
N VAL A 546 -8.33 7.86 -20.01
CA VAL A 546 -8.37 8.13 -21.45
C VAL A 546 -8.53 9.61 -21.80
N ALA A 547 -9.07 10.43 -20.90
CA ALA A 547 -9.12 11.89 -21.04
C ALA A 547 -9.35 12.58 -19.69
N THR A 548 -8.91 13.85 -19.57
CA THR A 548 -9.34 14.80 -18.54
C THR A 548 -10.12 15.92 -19.21
N ILE A 549 -11.28 16.30 -18.64
CA ILE A 549 -12.10 17.40 -19.13
C ILE A 549 -12.11 18.51 -18.08
N ASP A 550 -11.61 19.68 -18.43
CA ASP A 550 -11.73 20.89 -17.61
C ASP A 550 -13.18 21.37 -17.61
N ILE A 551 -13.70 21.70 -16.43
CA ILE A 551 -15.09 22.07 -16.23
C ILE A 551 -15.20 23.19 -15.19
N ASP A 552 -15.99 24.22 -15.45
CA ASP A 552 -16.22 25.32 -14.49
C ASP A 552 -17.22 24.90 -13.40
N ALA A 553 -16.83 23.94 -12.59
CA ALA A 553 -17.57 23.47 -11.41
C ALA A 553 -16.56 22.84 -10.43
N ALA A 554 -16.61 23.26 -9.16
CA ALA A 554 -15.72 22.74 -8.14
C ALA A 554 -16.27 21.45 -7.50
N GLY A 555 -16.18 20.34 -8.23
CA GLY A 555 -16.45 18.97 -7.76
C GLY A 555 -17.86 18.82 -7.17
N GLN A 556 -18.23 17.78 -6.84
CA GLN A 556 -18.54 16.57 -6.23
C GLN A 556 -19.31 15.62 -7.15
N ALA A 557 -20.46 16.02 -7.71
CA ALA A 557 -21.31 15.13 -8.48
C ALA A 557 -21.86 15.78 -9.73
N PHE A 558 -22.24 14.93 -10.66
CA PHE A 558 -22.90 15.30 -11.92
C PHE A 558 -23.82 14.14 -12.37
N ALA A 559 -24.69 14.43 -13.32
CA ALA A 559 -25.52 13.42 -14.00
C ALA A 559 -25.66 13.77 -15.49
N PHE A 560 -25.69 12.76 -16.37
CA PHE A 560 -26.00 12.94 -17.78
C PHE A 560 -27.50 13.20 -17.98
N ALA A 561 -27.83 14.18 -18.83
CA ALA A 561 -29.20 14.45 -19.22
C ALA A 561 -29.72 13.35 -20.16
N PRO A 562 -30.83 12.66 -19.82
CA PRO A 562 -31.32 11.55 -20.62
C PRO A 562 -31.70 11.98 -22.04
N GLY A 563 -31.14 11.27 -23.06
CA GLY A 563 -31.45 11.53 -24.48
C GLY A 563 -30.83 12.81 -25.06
N GLU A 564 -29.99 13.54 -24.30
CA GLU A 564 -29.37 14.80 -24.74
C GLU A 564 -27.87 14.65 -25.05
N GLY A 565 -27.44 13.46 -25.45
CA GLY A 565 -26.07 13.18 -25.81
C GLY A 565 -25.11 13.39 -24.64
N ARG A 566 -24.14 14.28 -24.83
CA ARG A 566 -23.05 14.50 -23.85
C ARG A 566 -23.32 15.70 -22.91
N ARG A 567 -24.58 16.07 -22.73
CA ARG A 567 -24.96 17.14 -21.80
C ARG A 567 -25.02 16.62 -20.37
N ILE A 568 -24.37 17.32 -19.44
CA ILE A 568 -24.38 16.99 -18.01
C ILE A 568 -24.91 18.15 -17.17
N PHE A 569 -25.47 17.80 -16.03
CA PHE A 569 -25.76 18.69 -14.91
C PHE A 569 -24.74 18.40 -13.81
N ALA A 570 -23.95 19.39 -13.41
CA ALA A 570 -22.93 19.27 -12.36
C ALA A 570 -23.19 20.28 -11.25
N ILE A 571 -22.88 19.95 -10.01
CA ILE A 571 -22.97 20.92 -8.92
C ILE A 571 -21.68 21.74 -8.83
N ASP A 572 -21.84 23.02 -8.52
CA ASP A 572 -20.78 23.87 -8.01
C ASP A 572 -21.04 24.18 -6.54
N ARG A 573 -20.40 23.41 -5.69
CA ARG A 573 -20.61 23.41 -4.24
C ARG A 573 -20.41 24.77 -3.58
N PRO A 574 -19.33 25.55 -3.89
CA PRO A 574 -19.12 26.86 -3.27
C PRO A 574 -20.28 27.83 -3.47
N THR A 575 -20.87 27.85 -4.65
CA THR A 575 -21.95 28.79 -5.01
C THR A 575 -23.35 28.22 -4.81
N ALA A 576 -23.48 26.93 -4.45
CA ALA A 576 -24.76 26.23 -4.37
C ALA A 576 -25.57 26.37 -5.68
N THR A 577 -24.92 26.06 -6.81
CA THR A 577 -25.55 26.09 -8.13
C THR A 577 -25.47 24.74 -8.82
N VAL A 578 -26.43 24.46 -9.69
CA VAL A 578 -26.35 23.41 -10.70
C VAL A 578 -26.00 24.05 -12.03
N ARG A 579 -24.93 23.58 -12.63
CA ARG A 579 -24.40 24.09 -13.92
C ARG A 579 -24.57 23.04 -14.99
N VAL A 580 -25.01 23.46 -16.16
CA VAL A 580 -25.24 22.59 -17.32
C VAL A 580 -24.08 22.75 -18.29
N PHE A 581 -23.50 21.66 -18.71
CA PHE A 581 -22.37 21.65 -19.65
C PHE A 581 -22.61 20.74 -20.83
N ALA A 582 -22.13 21.15 -21.99
CA ALA A 582 -21.86 20.26 -23.11
C ALA A 582 -20.43 19.71 -23.01
N LEU A 583 -20.26 18.40 -22.95
CA LEU A 583 -18.96 17.75 -22.93
C LEU A 583 -18.43 17.51 -24.33
N PRO A 584 -17.11 17.67 -24.57
CA PRO A 584 -16.47 17.35 -25.83
C PRO A 584 -16.46 15.85 -26.11
N GLU A 585 -16.28 15.46 -27.38
CA GLU A 585 -16.05 14.08 -27.74
C GLU A 585 -14.68 13.61 -27.21
N VAL A 586 -14.66 12.38 -26.69
CA VAL A 586 -13.42 11.70 -26.34
C VAL A 586 -12.91 10.99 -27.59
N GLY A 587 -11.66 11.26 -27.94
CA GLY A 587 -11.02 10.70 -29.13
C GLY A 587 -10.94 9.16 -29.15
N PRO A 588 -10.26 8.58 -30.12
CA PRO A 588 -10.11 7.12 -30.23
C PRO A 588 -9.46 6.55 -28.97
N LEU A 589 -9.99 5.40 -28.53
CA LEU A 589 -9.47 4.70 -27.36
C LEU A 589 -8.16 4.00 -27.69
N PRO A 590 -7.27 3.83 -26.70
CA PRO A 590 -6.05 3.03 -26.88
C PRO A 590 -6.38 1.56 -27.11
N GLU A 591 -5.40 0.82 -27.60
CA GLU A 591 -5.47 -0.64 -27.61
C GLU A 591 -5.55 -1.19 -26.17
N GLY A 592 -6.14 -2.37 -26.02
CA GLY A 592 -6.24 -3.05 -24.71
C GLY A 592 -7.29 -2.49 -23.76
N VAL A 593 -8.21 -1.62 -24.21
CA VAL A 593 -9.33 -1.11 -23.42
C VAL A 593 -10.68 -1.39 -24.05
N ALA A 594 -11.72 -1.40 -23.22
CA ALA A 594 -13.10 -1.60 -23.60
C ALA A 594 -14.02 -0.55 -22.94
N ARG A 595 -15.17 -0.34 -23.53
CA ARG A 595 -16.24 0.49 -22.95
C ARG A 595 -17.00 -0.28 -21.88
N PHE A 596 -17.71 0.40 -21.01
CA PHE A 596 -18.58 -0.22 -19.99
C PHE A 596 -19.90 -0.72 -20.60
N ARG A 597 -20.37 -0.05 -21.65
CA ARG A 597 -21.60 -0.38 -22.41
C ARG A 597 -21.29 -0.47 -23.90
#